data_14cfc461434b5e5c3e3313481719f446
#
_entry.id   14cfc461434b5e5c3e3313481719f446
#
_cell.length_a   1.000
_cell.length_b   1.000
_cell.length_c   1.000
_cell.angle_alpha   90.00
_cell.angle_beta   90.00
_cell.angle_gamma   90.00
#
_symmetry.space_group_name_H-M   'P 1'
#
loop_
_entity.id
_entity.type
_entity.pdbx_description
1 polymer ?
#
loop_
_entity_poly.entity_id
_entity_poly.type
_entity_poly.pdbx_seq_one_letter_code
_entity_poly.pdbx_strand_id
1 'polypeptide(L)'
;KANEVMAHSYAHLYGLPCTGLRFFTVYGPWGRPDMALFKFTRAMLAGEAIDVYGHGQLVRDFTYIDDIVEGVLRVLDQPATPDVNYNPAAPDPGTSSAPYRIFNIGNNQPTVLMDYIAALEASLGISARKNMLPIQPGDMHTTAADTTALQAWVGFAPSTTVRDGVARFVDWYRGFYDGR
;
A
#
# COMPACT_ATOMS: atom_id res chain seq x y z
N LYS A 1 -2.67 -13.85 8.04
CA LYS A 1 -3.65 -14.39 9.01
C LYS A 1 -2.97 -15.05 10.21
N ALA A 2 -1.99 -15.94 10.02
CA ALA A 2 -1.31 -16.61 11.13
C ALA A 2 -0.71 -15.60 12.13
N ASN A 3 -0.04 -14.54 11.64
CA ASN A 3 0.53 -13.49 12.48
C ASN A 3 -0.55 -12.72 13.26
N GLU A 4 -1.70 -12.45 12.65
CA GLU A 4 -2.82 -11.77 13.30
C GLU A 4 -3.36 -12.59 14.48
N VAL A 5 -3.57 -13.91 14.28
CA VAL A 5 -4.06 -14.81 15.34
C VAL A 5 -3.04 -14.93 16.48
N MET A 6 -1.75 -15.03 16.14
CA MET A 6 -0.68 -15.09 17.14
C MET A 6 -0.60 -13.79 17.95
N ALA A 7 -0.64 -12.62 17.29
CA ALA A 7 -0.64 -11.33 17.96
C ALA A 7 -1.85 -11.14 18.89
N HIS A 8 -3.04 -11.60 18.46
CA HIS A 8 -4.23 -11.60 19.32
C HIS A 8 -4.05 -12.46 20.58
N SER A 9 -3.47 -13.65 20.42
CA SER A 9 -3.21 -14.54 21.57
C SER A 9 -2.29 -13.89 22.59
N TYR A 10 -1.23 -13.20 22.14
CA TYR A 10 -0.33 -12.47 23.04
C TYR A 10 -0.99 -11.24 23.67
N ALA A 11 -1.78 -10.50 22.92
CA ALA A 11 -2.56 -9.39 23.45
C ALA A 11 -3.50 -9.85 24.56
N HIS A 12 -4.18 -10.99 24.35
CA HIS A 12 -5.11 -11.55 25.33
C HIS A 12 -4.41 -12.09 26.58
N LEU A 13 -3.33 -12.87 26.42
CA LEU A 13 -2.67 -13.56 27.53
C LEU A 13 -1.82 -12.61 28.39
N TYR A 14 -1.19 -11.62 27.76
CA TYR A 14 -0.19 -10.78 28.40
C TYR A 14 -0.55 -9.30 28.48
N GLY A 15 -1.73 -8.93 27.97
CA GLY A 15 -2.16 -7.53 27.95
C GLY A 15 -1.30 -6.65 27.04
N LEU A 16 -0.59 -7.22 26.06
CA LEU A 16 0.28 -6.48 25.15
C LEU A 16 -0.57 -5.71 24.12
N PRO A 17 -0.45 -4.38 24.02
CA PRO A 17 -1.11 -3.63 22.97
C PRO A 17 -0.58 -4.05 21.58
N CYS A 18 -1.44 -4.64 20.76
CA CYS A 18 -1.07 -5.13 19.44
C CYS A 18 -1.94 -4.46 18.37
N THR A 19 -1.30 -3.71 17.48
CA THR A 19 -1.97 -3.17 16.28
C THR A 19 -1.40 -3.82 15.03
N GLY A 20 -2.24 -4.54 14.29
CA GLY A 20 -1.92 -5.09 12.97
C GLY A 20 -2.27 -4.11 11.87
N LEU A 21 -1.34 -3.86 10.95
CA LEU A 21 -1.57 -3.02 9.77
C LEU A 21 -1.52 -3.88 8.51
N ARG A 22 -2.59 -3.85 7.72
CA ARG A 22 -2.67 -4.51 6.41
C ARG A 22 -2.36 -3.49 5.33
N PHE A 23 -1.13 -3.55 4.82
CA PHE A 23 -0.68 -2.68 3.74
C PHE A 23 -1.28 -3.11 2.40
N PHE A 24 -1.72 -2.12 1.63
CA PHE A 24 -2.07 -2.30 0.22
C PHE A 24 -0.83 -2.07 -0.66
N THR A 25 -0.98 -1.55 -1.88
CA THR A 25 0.16 -1.40 -2.78
C THR A 25 0.97 -0.16 -2.45
N VAL A 26 1.96 -0.33 -1.58
CA VAL A 26 2.90 0.75 -1.19
C VAL A 26 3.94 0.96 -2.29
N TYR A 27 4.22 2.21 -2.62
CA TYR A 27 5.24 2.59 -3.59
C TYR A 27 6.02 3.83 -3.14
N GLY A 28 7.20 4.04 -3.73
CA GLY A 28 8.05 5.20 -3.43
C GLY A 28 9.53 4.85 -3.33
N PRO A 29 10.35 5.82 -2.90
CA PRO A 29 11.78 5.63 -2.63
C PRO A 29 12.05 4.43 -1.74
N TRP A 30 13.18 3.75 -1.98
CA TRP A 30 13.63 2.55 -1.23
C TRP A 30 12.66 1.36 -1.30
N GLY A 31 11.68 1.40 -2.21
CA GLY A 31 10.77 0.29 -2.45
C GLY A 31 11.48 -0.94 -3.01
N ARG A 32 10.78 -2.06 -3.05
CA ARG A 32 11.31 -3.33 -3.56
C ARG A 32 11.56 -3.25 -5.07
N PRO A 33 12.74 -3.65 -5.57
CA PRO A 33 13.09 -3.54 -7.00
C PRO A 33 12.32 -4.51 -7.91
N ASP A 34 11.65 -5.51 -7.34
CA ASP A 34 10.77 -6.46 -8.04
C ASP A 34 9.33 -5.96 -8.24
N MET A 35 8.98 -4.80 -7.67
CA MET A 35 7.68 -4.17 -7.85
C MET A 35 7.57 -3.40 -9.17
N ALA A 36 6.33 -3.21 -9.63
CA ALA A 36 6.03 -2.64 -10.94
C ALA A 36 6.73 -1.30 -11.20
N LEU A 37 6.70 -0.36 -10.25
CA LEU A 37 7.30 0.97 -10.43
C LEU A 37 8.80 0.89 -10.76
N PHE A 38 9.55 0.10 -10.00
CA PHE A 38 10.97 -0.11 -10.25
C PHE A 38 11.25 -0.81 -11.59
N LYS A 39 10.52 -1.90 -11.87
CA LYS A 39 10.65 -2.65 -13.12
C LYS A 39 10.36 -1.78 -14.33
N PHE A 40 9.25 -1.04 -14.28
CA PHE A 40 8.84 -0.15 -15.37
C PHE A 40 9.84 0.98 -15.58
N THR A 41 10.25 1.65 -14.50
CA THR A 41 11.24 2.74 -14.58
C THR A 41 12.54 2.26 -15.20
N ARG A 42 13.09 1.13 -14.72
CA ARG A 42 14.32 0.56 -15.25
C ARG A 42 14.19 0.19 -16.73
N ALA A 43 13.11 -0.52 -17.10
CA ALA A 43 12.88 -0.92 -18.49
C ALA A 43 12.71 0.28 -19.43
N MET A 44 11.93 1.29 -19.02
CA MET A 44 11.71 2.49 -19.81
C MET A 44 13.01 3.28 -20.03
N LEU A 45 13.84 3.43 -19.01
CA LEU A 45 15.14 4.11 -19.13
C LEU A 45 16.13 3.31 -20.01
N ALA A 46 16.03 1.99 -20.01
CA ALA A 46 16.80 1.11 -20.91
C ALA A 46 16.24 1.02 -22.34
N GLY A 47 15.10 1.66 -22.63
CA GLY A 47 14.42 1.54 -23.95
C GLY A 47 13.76 0.18 -24.18
N GLU A 48 13.58 -0.61 -23.13
CA GLU A 48 12.94 -1.92 -23.15
C GLU A 48 11.41 -1.81 -23.04
N ALA A 49 10.68 -2.87 -23.46
CA ALA A 49 9.25 -2.94 -23.27
C ALA A 49 8.89 -3.31 -21.83
N ILE A 50 7.78 -2.79 -21.32
CA ILE A 50 7.20 -3.16 -20.03
C ILE A 50 6.06 -4.17 -20.22
N ASP A 51 6.00 -5.18 -19.34
CA ASP A 51 4.90 -6.15 -19.31
C ASP A 51 3.72 -5.60 -18.54
N VAL A 52 2.57 -5.43 -19.23
CA VAL A 52 1.36 -4.83 -18.67
C VAL A 52 0.28 -5.91 -18.56
N TYR A 53 0.18 -6.50 -17.39
CA TYR A 53 -0.77 -7.58 -17.12
C TYR A 53 -2.22 -7.09 -17.02
N GLY A 54 -3.17 -8.02 -17.26
CA GLY A 54 -4.60 -7.71 -17.29
C GLY A 54 -4.95 -6.67 -18.36
N HIS A 55 -4.15 -6.59 -19.43
CA HIS A 55 -4.28 -5.58 -20.49
C HIS A 55 -4.38 -4.15 -19.94
N GLY A 56 -3.74 -3.88 -18.79
CA GLY A 56 -3.72 -2.58 -18.14
C GLY A 56 -5.00 -2.22 -17.37
N GLN A 57 -5.97 -3.13 -17.29
CA GLN A 57 -7.26 -2.88 -16.63
C GLN A 57 -7.24 -3.16 -15.12
N LEU A 58 -6.11 -3.64 -14.58
CA LEU A 58 -6.00 -3.91 -13.14
C LEU A 58 -6.12 -2.61 -12.36
N VAL A 59 -6.85 -2.67 -11.25
CA VAL A 59 -7.04 -1.53 -10.35
C VAL A 59 -6.34 -1.82 -9.02
N ARG A 60 -5.53 -0.89 -8.55
CA ARG A 60 -4.81 -1.00 -7.28
C ARG A 60 -4.97 0.28 -6.46
N ASP A 61 -5.01 0.09 -5.16
CA ASP A 61 -4.87 1.20 -4.20
C ASP A 61 -3.38 1.47 -3.98
N PHE A 62 -2.85 2.43 -4.75
CA PHE A 62 -1.45 2.83 -4.66
C PHE A 62 -1.28 3.88 -3.56
N THR A 63 -0.43 3.58 -2.58
CA THR A 63 -0.18 4.46 -1.44
C THR A 63 1.28 4.85 -1.38
N TYR A 64 1.56 6.15 -1.33
CA TYR A 64 2.92 6.66 -1.26
C TYR A 64 3.56 6.36 0.10
N ILE A 65 4.86 6.08 0.09
CA ILE A 65 5.60 5.59 1.27
C ILE A 65 5.53 6.56 2.46
N ASP A 66 5.61 7.89 2.24
CA ASP A 66 5.58 8.86 3.34
C ASP A 66 4.22 8.86 4.06
N ASP A 67 3.12 8.69 3.32
CA ASP A 67 1.78 8.55 3.91
C ASP A 67 1.68 7.28 4.76
N ILE A 68 2.33 6.20 4.33
CA ILE A 68 2.39 4.95 5.10
C ILE A 68 3.20 5.15 6.38
N VAL A 69 4.37 5.80 6.29
CA VAL A 69 5.23 6.06 7.45
C VAL A 69 4.50 6.94 8.48
N GLU A 70 3.82 8.00 8.03
CA GLU A 70 3.00 8.85 8.90
C GLU A 70 1.90 8.05 9.59
N GLY A 71 1.17 7.21 8.86
CA GLY A 71 0.15 6.34 9.44
C GLY A 71 0.71 5.38 10.49
N VAL A 72 1.88 4.77 10.24
CA VAL A 72 2.56 3.89 11.20
C VAL A 72 2.96 4.64 12.47
N LEU A 73 3.53 5.84 12.34
CA LEU A 73 3.94 6.66 13.49
C LEU A 73 2.73 7.04 14.36
N ARG A 74 1.63 7.46 13.75
CA ARG A 74 0.40 7.79 14.50
C ARG A 74 -0.19 6.58 15.23
N VAL A 75 -0.14 5.40 14.62
CA VAL A 75 -0.56 4.15 15.28
C VAL A 75 0.37 3.79 16.43
N LEU A 76 1.67 4.05 16.32
CA LEU A 76 2.64 3.84 17.38
C LEU A 76 2.35 4.75 18.60
N ASP A 77 2.00 6.00 18.33
CA ASP A 77 1.66 6.99 19.38
C ASP A 77 0.29 6.74 20.00
N GLN A 78 -0.58 5.95 19.35
CA GLN A 78 -1.90 5.56 19.84
C GLN A 78 -2.07 4.05 19.91
N PRO A 79 -1.49 3.37 20.92
CA PRO A 79 -1.55 1.92 21.05
C PRO A 79 -2.98 1.37 21.14
N ALA A 80 -3.16 0.14 20.71
CA ALA A 80 -4.44 -0.54 20.78
C ALA A 80 -4.97 -0.63 22.22
N THR A 81 -6.25 -0.36 22.40
CA THR A 81 -6.99 -0.54 23.65
C THR A 81 -8.08 -1.57 23.46
N PRO A 82 -8.56 -2.24 24.57
CA PRO A 82 -9.72 -3.11 24.51
C PRO A 82 -10.92 -2.43 23.88
N ASP A 83 -11.69 -3.13 23.08
CA ASP A 83 -12.97 -2.66 22.58
C ASP A 83 -14.06 -2.91 23.64
N VAL A 84 -14.54 -1.83 24.25
CA VAL A 84 -15.58 -1.90 25.28
C VAL A 84 -16.93 -2.38 24.75
N ASN A 85 -17.13 -2.31 23.44
CA ASN A 85 -18.33 -2.75 22.75
C ASN A 85 -18.20 -4.13 22.10
N TYR A 86 -17.08 -4.83 22.35
CA TYR A 86 -16.83 -6.13 21.76
C TYR A 86 -17.93 -7.13 22.09
N ASN A 87 -18.57 -7.69 21.05
CA ASN A 87 -19.64 -8.69 21.20
C ASN A 87 -19.14 -10.06 20.75
N PRO A 88 -18.92 -11.03 21.65
CA PRO A 88 -18.43 -12.37 21.28
C PRO A 88 -19.47 -13.18 20.47
N ALA A 89 -20.74 -12.82 20.49
CA ALA A 89 -21.77 -13.48 19.67
C ALA A 89 -21.80 -12.98 18.21
N ALA A 90 -21.22 -11.80 17.94
CA ALA A 90 -21.08 -11.21 16.61
C ALA A 90 -19.73 -10.47 16.56
N PRO A 91 -18.60 -11.21 16.54
CA PRO A 91 -17.29 -10.59 16.68
C PRO A 91 -16.88 -9.85 15.41
N ASP A 92 -16.34 -8.62 15.58
CA ASP A 92 -15.56 -7.93 14.55
C ASP A 92 -14.13 -8.50 14.57
N PRO A 93 -13.62 -9.07 13.47
CA PRO A 93 -12.28 -9.63 13.44
C PRO A 93 -11.17 -8.57 13.55
N GLY A 94 -11.48 -7.29 13.42
CA GLY A 94 -10.57 -6.16 13.56
C GLY A 94 -10.41 -5.66 14.98
N THR A 95 -11.25 -6.12 15.95
CA THR A 95 -11.23 -5.67 17.34
C THR A 95 -11.27 -6.84 18.32
N SER A 96 -11.11 -6.57 19.61
CA SER A 96 -11.20 -7.58 20.67
C SER A 96 -11.49 -6.95 22.03
N SER A 97 -11.94 -7.76 22.98
CA SER A 97 -11.94 -7.41 24.41
C SER A 97 -10.51 -7.33 25.00
N ALA A 98 -9.49 -7.80 24.29
CA ALA A 98 -8.06 -7.55 24.56
C ALA A 98 -7.59 -6.27 23.87
N PRO A 99 -6.41 -5.71 24.25
CA PRO A 99 -5.85 -4.53 23.58
C PRO A 99 -5.29 -4.89 22.18
N TYR A 100 -6.18 -5.20 21.25
CA TYR A 100 -5.89 -5.68 19.91
C TYR A 100 -6.74 -4.96 18.86
N ARG A 101 -6.09 -4.48 17.80
CA ARG A 101 -6.74 -3.83 16.65
C ARG A 101 -6.10 -4.27 15.35
N ILE A 102 -6.90 -4.37 14.28
CA ILE A 102 -6.39 -4.51 12.91
C ILE A 102 -6.97 -3.40 12.07
N PHE A 103 -6.10 -2.73 11.31
CA PHE A 103 -6.50 -1.69 10.36
C PHE A 103 -5.97 -1.99 8.96
N ASN A 104 -6.75 -1.67 7.94
CA ASN A 104 -6.21 -1.49 6.61
C ASN A 104 -5.54 -0.12 6.53
N ILE A 105 -4.40 -0.06 5.84
CA ILE A 105 -3.70 1.19 5.54
C ILE A 105 -3.45 1.29 4.04
N GLY A 106 -4.03 2.31 3.43
CA GLY A 106 -4.03 2.57 1.99
C GLY A 106 -4.55 3.96 1.70
N ASN A 107 -4.46 4.38 0.44
CA ASN A 107 -4.88 5.72 0.03
C ASN A 107 -6.40 5.86 -0.16
N ASN A 108 -7.12 4.73 -0.23
CA ASN A 108 -8.55 4.69 -0.53
C ASN A 108 -8.92 5.41 -1.85
N GLN A 109 -7.98 5.42 -2.81
CA GLN A 109 -8.14 5.99 -4.14
C GLN A 109 -7.70 4.97 -5.20
N PRO A 110 -8.55 3.98 -5.50
CA PRO A 110 -8.22 2.96 -6.49
C PRO A 110 -7.88 3.57 -7.85
N THR A 111 -6.72 3.22 -8.38
CA THR A 111 -6.18 3.75 -9.63
C THR A 111 -5.99 2.62 -10.64
N VAL A 112 -6.38 2.85 -11.88
CA VAL A 112 -6.16 1.91 -12.99
C VAL A 112 -4.66 1.86 -13.32
N LEU A 113 -4.14 0.67 -13.60
CA LEU A 113 -2.73 0.48 -13.91
C LEU A 113 -2.25 1.36 -15.07
N MET A 114 -3.08 1.58 -16.09
CA MET A 114 -2.73 2.47 -17.19
C MET A 114 -2.54 3.92 -16.77
N ASP A 115 -3.32 4.44 -15.80
CA ASP A 115 -3.16 5.79 -15.28
C ASP A 115 -1.86 5.92 -14.46
N TYR A 116 -1.50 4.85 -13.74
CA TYR A 116 -0.22 4.76 -13.03
C TYR A 116 0.97 4.79 -13.99
N ILE A 117 0.88 4.04 -15.12
CA ILE A 117 1.89 4.05 -16.18
C ILE A 117 1.96 5.43 -16.84
N ALA A 118 0.82 6.07 -17.11
CA ALA A 118 0.79 7.42 -17.69
C ALA A 118 1.46 8.47 -16.79
N ALA A 119 1.28 8.37 -15.47
CA ALA A 119 1.99 9.22 -14.51
C ALA A 119 3.50 9.00 -14.56
N LEU A 120 3.95 7.75 -14.72
CA LEU A 120 5.38 7.43 -14.88
C LEU A 120 5.94 7.92 -16.21
N GLU A 121 5.22 7.75 -17.32
CA GLU A 121 5.59 8.30 -18.64
C GLU A 121 5.78 9.82 -18.59
N ALA A 122 4.84 10.51 -17.96
CA ALA A 122 4.90 11.97 -17.80
C ALA A 122 6.11 12.41 -16.95
N SER A 123 6.39 11.70 -15.87
CA SER A 123 7.51 12.03 -14.95
C SER A 123 8.88 11.72 -15.56
N LEU A 124 8.99 10.65 -16.36
CA LEU A 124 10.23 10.29 -17.05
C LEU A 124 10.46 11.11 -18.33
N GLY A 125 9.40 11.63 -18.95
CA GLY A 125 9.43 12.23 -20.31
C GLY A 125 9.62 11.18 -21.41
N ILE A 126 9.25 9.92 -21.16
CA ILE A 126 9.46 8.77 -22.05
C ILE A 126 8.13 8.03 -22.20
N SER A 127 7.72 7.75 -23.44
CA SER A 127 6.59 6.86 -23.71
C SER A 127 7.00 5.39 -23.59
N ALA A 128 6.29 4.60 -22.80
CA ALA A 128 6.57 3.19 -22.60
C ALA A 128 6.18 2.35 -23.82
N ARG A 129 7.06 1.45 -24.22
CA ARG A 129 6.71 0.33 -25.10
C ARG A 129 6.00 -0.72 -24.25
N LYS A 130 4.73 -1.00 -24.53
CA LYS A 130 3.88 -1.86 -23.69
C LYS A 130 3.67 -3.22 -24.34
N ASN A 131 3.99 -4.29 -23.63
CA ASN A 131 3.63 -5.65 -23.96
C ASN A 131 2.36 -6.02 -23.18
N MET A 132 1.20 -6.01 -23.83
CA MET A 132 -0.11 -6.22 -23.19
C MET A 132 -0.35 -7.71 -22.99
N LEU A 133 -0.41 -8.14 -21.73
CA LEU A 133 -0.51 -9.54 -21.33
C LEU A 133 -1.83 -9.82 -20.60
N PRO A 134 -2.34 -11.07 -20.65
CA PRO A 134 -3.49 -11.46 -19.84
C PRO A 134 -3.18 -11.36 -18.33
N ILE A 135 -4.22 -11.38 -17.51
CA ILE A 135 -4.06 -11.42 -16.06
C ILE A 135 -3.33 -12.70 -15.62
N GLN A 136 -2.43 -12.59 -14.66
CA GLN A 136 -1.73 -13.76 -14.11
C GLN A 136 -2.67 -14.61 -13.25
N PRO A 137 -2.53 -15.94 -13.24
CA PRO A 137 -3.30 -16.79 -12.34
C PRO A 137 -3.11 -16.40 -10.87
N GLY A 138 -4.23 -16.23 -10.16
CA GLY A 138 -4.23 -15.84 -8.75
C GLY A 138 -4.11 -14.34 -8.48
N ASP A 139 -3.93 -13.50 -9.50
CA ASP A 139 -3.98 -12.04 -9.31
C ASP A 139 -5.43 -11.53 -9.25
N MET A 140 -5.62 -10.40 -8.55
CA MET A 140 -6.93 -9.79 -8.35
C MET A 140 -7.16 -8.68 -9.38
N HIS A 141 -8.37 -8.57 -9.91
CA HIS A 141 -8.73 -7.47 -10.82
C HIS A 141 -8.69 -6.11 -10.12
N THR A 142 -9.23 -6.05 -8.89
CA THR A 142 -9.32 -4.80 -8.12
C THR A 142 -8.94 -5.04 -6.67
N THR A 143 -8.14 -4.14 -6.11
CA THR A 143 -7.89 -4.05 -4.68
C THR A 143 -8.09 -2.60 -4.24
N ALA A 144 -8.86 -2.41 -3.15
CA ALA A 144 -9.10 -1.11 -2.53
C ALA A 144 -9.09 -1.27 -1.00
N ALA A 145 -8.50 -0.31 -0.29
CA ALA A 145 -8.48 -0.28 1.16
C ALA A 145 -9.72 0.43 1.69
N ASP A 146 -10.51 -0.22 2.53
CA ASP A 146 -11.37 0.51 3.45
C ASP A 146 -10.52 0.93 4.66
N THR A 147 -10.23 2.21 4.75
CA THR A 147 -9.38 2.82 5.77
C THR A 147 -10.16 3.59 6.83
N THR A 148 -11.49 3.50 6.82
CA THR A 148 -12.39 4.26 7.70
C THR A 148 -12.03 4.06 9.18
N ALA A 149 -11.79 2.81 9.59
CA ALA A 149 -11.45 2.49 10.97
C ALA A 149 -10.10 3.09 11.40
N LEU A 150 -9.08 3.07 10.52
CA LEU A 150 -7.78 3.71 10.79
C LEU A 150 -7.92 5.21 10.91
N GLN A 151 -8.66 5.85 9.97
CA GLN A 151 -8.88 7.30 9.99
C GLN A 151 -9.59 7.74 11.27
N ALA A 152 -10.61 6.99 11.70
CA ALA A 152 -11.29 7.25 12.96
C ALA A 152 -10.38 7.06 14.18
N TRP A 153 -9.44 6.11 14.12
CA TRP A 153 -8.54 5.81 15.23
C TRP A 153 -7.45 6.87 15.40
N VAL A 154 -6.75 7.24 14.32
CA VAL A 154 -5.56 8.12 14.40
C VAL A 154 -5.76 9.52 13.82
N GLY A 155 -6.95 9.85 13.32
CA GLY A 155 -7.25 11.18 12.75
C GLY A 155 -6.43 11.50 11.49
N PHE A 156 -6.03 10.47 10.72
CA PHE A 156 -5.18 10.63 9.54
C PHE A 156 -5.68 9.81 8.35
N ALA A 157 -5.61 10.40 7.18
CA ALA A 157 -5.83 9.74 5.89
C ALA A 157 -4.68 10.06 4.93
N PRO A 158 -4.12 9.07 4.22
CA PRO A 158 -3.22 9.28 3.10
C PRO A 158 -3.81 10.25 2.07
N SER A 159 -2.98 11.11 1.48
CA SER A 159 -3.45 12.15 0.57
C SER A 159 -2.54 12.38 -0.64
N THR A 160 -1.36 11.75 -0.68
CA THR A 160 -0.44 11.90 -1.80
C THR A 160 -1.05 11.29 -3.07
N THR A 161 -1.22 12.12 -4.10
CA THR A 161 -1.72 11.65 -5.39
C THR A 161 -0.71 10.71 -6.06
N VAL A 162 -1.20 9.79 -6.90
CA VAL A 162 -0.31 8.91 -7.70
C VAL A 162 0.67 9.75 -8.54
N ARG A 163 0.20 10.83 -9.13
CA ARG A 163 1.03 11.73 -9.94
C ARG A 163 2.20 12.31 -9.13
N ASP A 164 1.92 12.84 -7.95
CA ASP A 164 2.94 13.48 -7.10
C ASP A 164 3.91 12.46 -6.53
N GLY A 165 3.39 11.32 -6.07
CA GLY A 165 4.22 10.25 -5.52
C GLY A 165 5.13 9.61 -6.57
N VAL A 166 4.64 9.40 -7.80
CA VAL A 166 5.45 8.90 -8.92
C VAL A 166 6.54 9.91 -9.31
N ALA A 167 6.22 11.21 -9.35
CA ALA A 167 7.21 12.25 -9.65
C ALA A 167 8.35 12.24 -8.60
N ARG A 168 8.00 12.23 -7.31
CA ARG A 168 9.00 12.13 -6.21
C ARG A 168 9.85 10.87 -6.30
N PHE A 169 9.24 9.74 -6.68
CA PHE A 169 9.99 8.50 -6.89
C PHE A 169 10.98 8.62 -8.06
N VAL A 170 10.57 9.18 -9.19
CA VAL A 170 11.44 9.36 -10.36
C VAL A 170 12.63 10.28 -10.04
N ASP A 171 12.39 11.37 -9.33
CA ASP A 171 13.46 12.29 -8.89
C ASP A 171 14.47 11.56 -7.99
N TRP A 172 13.98 10.80 -7.00
CA TRP A 172 14.83 9.98 -6.16
C TRP A 172 15.58 8.91 -6.95
N TYR A 173 14.91 8.21 -7.89
CA TYR A 173 15.50 7.14 -8.68
C TYR A 173 16.67 7.66 -9.51
N ARG A 174 16.49 8.77 -10.21
CA ARG A 174 17.54 9.43 -10.99
C ARG A 174 18.70 9.87 -10.08
N GLY A 175 18.42 10.57 -8.99
CA GLY A 175 19.46 11.00 -8.06
C GLY A 175 20.26 9.84 -7.45
N PHE A 176 19.63 8.69 -7.22
CA PHE A 176 20.28 7.54 -6.61
C PHE A 176 21.05 6.66 -7.62
N TYR A 177 20.50 6.45 -8.83
CA TYR A 177 21.08 5.54 -9.82
C TYR A 177 21.90 6.23 -10.90
N ASP A 178 21.55 7.45 -11.34
CA ASP A 178 22.28 8.18 -12.38
C ASP A 178 23.49 8.92 -11.80
N GLY A 179 23.56 9.14 -10.50
CA GLY A 179 24.68 9.77 -9.79
C GLY A 179 25.81 8.83 -9.38
N ARG A 180 25.82 7.57 -9.86
CA ARG A 180 26.84 6.56 -9.54
C ARG A 180 27.65 6.16 -10.74
#